data_459cc714ad715d629067c848582197b0
#
_entry.id   459cc714ad715d629067c848582197b0
#
_cell.length_a   1.000
_cell.length_b   1.000
_cell.length_c   1.000
_cell.angle_alpha   90.00
_cell.angle_beta   90.00
_cell.angle_gamma   90.00
#
_symmetry.space_group_name_H-M   'P 1'
#
loop_
_entity.id
_entity.type
_entity.pdbx_description
1 polymer ?
#
loop_
_entity_poly.entity_id
_entity_poly.type
_entity_poly.pdbx_seq_one_letter_code
_entity_poly.pdbx_strand_id
1 'polypeptide(L)'
;MIRWLFLIVLSLSVVACSPAYAYPTTMPQINYEKVSQSLVEAPERDHLECLALNIFHEARDQGTQGWLAVAFVTINRVIDPRFPDSICEVVWEPKQFSWTHDGKSDVPNVSKYPDKKAWEYIKEFSKGFLENFRHIEDPTKGSLYYHNFSVEPSWRDDFEVATEVGEHIFYINRGKYR
;
A
#
# COMPACT_ATOMS: atom_id res chain seq x y z
N MET A 1 62.84 47.34 -14.20
CA MET A 1 61.56 47.29 -13.42
C MET A 1 60.50 46.66 -14.31
N ILE A 2 60.24 45.34 -14.12
CA ILE A 2 59.30 44.57 -14.96
C ILE A 2 58.08 44.26 -14.02
N ARG A 3 56.93 44.88 -14.36
CA ARG A 3 55.64 44.65 -13.64
C ARG A 3 54.97 43.40 -14.21
N TRP A 4 54.86 42.37 -13.43
CA TRP A 4 54.05 41.18 -13.72
C TRP A 4 52.59 41.47 -13.45
N LEU A 5 51.76 41.46 -14.51
CA LEU A 5 50.29 41.49 -14.40
C LEU A 5 49.79 40.05 -14.18
N PHE A 6 49.31 39.78 -13.01
CA PHE A 6 48.55 38.53 -12.74
C PHE A 6 47.14 38.68 -13.28
N LEU A 7 46.85 37.96 -14.36
CA LEU A 7 45.49 37.75 -14.83
C LEU A 7 44.83 36.69 -13.94
N ILE A 8 43.88 37.11 -13.11
CA ILE A 8 43.00 36.21 -12.37
C ILE A 8 41.91 35.74 -13.35
N VAL A 9 41.99 34.49 -13.78
CA VAL A 9 40.93 33.84 -14.54
C VAL A 9 39.88 33.37 -13.52
N LEU A 10 38.77 34.10 -13.45
CA LEU A 10 37.57 33.67 -12.66
C LEU A 10 36.87 32.57 -13.46
N SER A 11 37.04 31.33 -13.07
CA SER A 11 36.26 30.21 -13.59
C SER A 11 34.85 30.27 -12.99
N LEU A 12 33.86 30.69 -13.77
CA LEU A 12 32.46 30.54 -13.47
C LEU A 12 32.11 29.05 -13.50
N SER A 13 32.00 28.43 -12.33
CA SER A 13 31.42 27.11 -12.21
C SER A 13 29.92 27.23 -12.44
N VAL A 14 29.45 26.82 -13.61
CA VAL A 14 28.02 26.66 -13.88
C VAL A 14 27.54 25.45 -13.06
N VAL A 15 26.89 25.70 -11.91
CA VAL A 15 26.14 24.67 -11.17
C VAL A 15 24.99 24.26 -12.07
N ALA A 16 25.11 23.10 -12.70
CA ALA A 16 24.01 22.49 -13.43
C ALA A 16 22.92 22.13 -12.41
N CYS A 17 21.87 22.95 -12.39
CA CYS A 17 20.66 22.67 -11.64
C CYS A 17 20.03 21.42 -12.27
N SER A 18 20.13 20.25 -11.61
CA SER A 18 19.43 19.06 -12.03
C SER A 18 17.93 19.39 -12.13
N PRO A 19 17.24 18.98 -13.21
CA PRO A 19 15.81 19.23 -13.31
C PRO A 19 15.13 18.62 -12.10
N ALA A 20 14.46 19.45 -11.30
CA ALA A 20 13.59 19.00 -10.23
C ALA A 20 12.58 18.03 -10.85
N TYR A 21 12.55 16.81 -10.36
CA TYR A 21 11.55 15.83 -10.74
C TYR A 21 10.18 16.45 -10.45
N ALA A 22 9.49 16.88 -11.50
CA ALA A 22 8.13 17.35 -11.40
C ALA A 22 7.26 16.13 -11.07
N TYR A 23 6.84 16.03 -9.82
CA TYR A 23 5.77 15.10 -9.45
C TYR A 23 4.57 15.42 -10.35
N PRO A 24 3.91 14.39 -10.95
CA PRO A 24 2.71 14.62 -11.70
C PRO A 24 1.70 15.32 -10.77
N THR A 25 1.29 16.52 -11.14
CA THR A 25 0.42 17.42 -10.37
C THR A 25 -1.02 16.92 -10.28
N THR A 26 -1.32 15.77 -10.90
CA THR A 26 -2.61 15.10 -10.82
C THR A 26 -2.39 13.69 -10.31
N MET A 27 -2.51 13.49 -9.00
CA MET A 27 -2.85 12.18 -8.47
C MET A 27 -4.10 11.70 -9.21
N PRO A 28 -4.17 10.42 -9.64
CA PRO A 28 -5.42 9.88 -10.16
C PRO A 28 -6.50 10.22 -9.13
N GLN A 29 -7.57 10.89 -9.59
CA GLN A 29 -8.69 11.27 -8.72
C GLN A 29 -9.27 9.99 -8.16
N ILE A 30 -8.98 9.71 -6.90
CA ILE A 30 -9.47 8.53 -6.20
C ILE A 30 -10.99 8.67 -6.14
N ASN A 31 -11.72 7.76 -6.79
CA ASN A 31 -13.17 7.75 -6.73
C ASN A 31 -13.62 7.15 -5.39
N TYR A 32 -13.50 7.92 -4.33
CA TYR A 32 -13.92 7.53 -2.99
C TYR A 32 -15.43 7.24 -2.89
N GLU A 33 -16.23 7.77 -3.80
CA GLU A 33 -17.67 7.47 -3.85
C GLU A 33 -17.93 6.00 -4.24
N LYS A 34 -17.15 5.47 -5.18
CA LYS A 34 -17.24 4.05 -5.55
C LYS A 34 -17.00 3.14 -4.34
N VAL A 35 -15.96 3.41 -3.55
CA VAL A 35 -15.66 2.63 -2.33
C VAL A 35 -16.78 2.78 -1.31
N SER A 36 -17.29 3.99 -1.10
CA SER A 36 -18.37 4.22 -0.14
C SER A 36 -19.66 3.52 -0.54
N GLN A 37 -19.95 3.47 -1.82
CA GLN A 37 -21.15 2.83 -2.36
C GLN A 37 -21.04 1.31 -2.22
N SER A 38 -19.87 0.71 -2.50
CA SER A 38 -19.65 -0.72 -2.28
C SER A 38 -19.75 -1.15 -0.82
N LEU A 39 -19.38 -0.27 0.12
CA LEU A 39 -19.53 -0.54 1.56
C LEU A 39 -21.00 -0.58 2.02
N VAL A 40 -21.92 0.04 1.28
CA VAL A 40 -23.35 0.10 1.61
C VAL A 40 -24.15 -1.01 0.95
N GLU A 41 -23.73 -1.50 -0.22
CA GLU A 41 -24.53 -2.36 -1.09
C GLU A 41 -24.24 -3.86 -0.98
N ALA A 42 -23.23 -4.31 -0.20
CA ALA A 42 -22.86 -5.71 -0.15
C ALA A 42 -23.60 -6.50 0.96
N PRO A 43 -24.60 -7.33 0.63
CA PRO A 43 -25.44 -8.00 1.62
C PRO A 43 -24.86 -9.30 2.18
N GLU A 44 -23.73 -9.84 1.71
CA GLU A 44 -23.36 -11.22 2.01
C GLU A 44 -22.07 -11.42 2.87
N ARG A 45 -21.20 -10.42 2.94
CA ARG A 45 -20.02 -10.45 3.83
C ARG A 45 -19.75 -9.05 4.39
N ASP A 46 -19.45 -9.00 5.67
CA ASP A 46 -19.06 -7.77 6.33
C ASP A 46 -17.68 -7.30 5.84
N HIS A 47 -17.63 -6.16 5.14
CA HIS A 47 -16.38 -5.56 4.65
C HIS A 47 -15.35 -5.33 5.76
N LEU A 48 -15.84 -5.00 6.97
CA LEU A 48 -14.98 -4.89 8.15
C LEU A 48 -14.31 -6.22 8.46
N GLU A 49 -15.07 -7.31 8.45
CA GLU A 49 -14.53 -8.64 8.72
C GLU A 49 -13.53 -9.07 7.65
N CYS A 50 -13.86 -8.87 6.37
CA CYS A 50 -12.92 -9.17 5.26
C CYS A 50 -11.62 -8.40 5.39
N LEU A 51 -11.67 -7.09 5.68
CA LEU A 51 -10.48 -6.27 5.88
C LEU A 51 -9.69 -6.73 7.11
N ALA A 52 -10.38 -7.00 8.22
CA ALA A 52 -9.73 -7.45 9.45
C ALA A 52 -9.05 -8.80 9.28
N LEU A 53 -9.66 -9.75 8.55
CA LEU A 53 -9.05 -11.03 8.20
C LEU A 53 -7.79 -10.83 7.38
N ASN A 54 -7.84 -9.98 6.36
CA ASN A 54 -6.67 -9.72 5.53
C ASN A 54 -5.51 -9.12 6.34
N ILE A 55 -5.78 -8.11 7.16
CA ILE A 55 -4.75 -7.52 8.04
C ILE A 55 -4.21 -8.56 9.03
N PHE A 56 -5.07 -9.41 9.59
CA PHE A 56 -4.66 -10.42 10.55
C PHE A 56 -3.69 -11.44 9.94
N HIS A 57 -3.99 -11.94 8.75
CA HIS A 57 -3.14 -12.95 8.10
C HIS A 57 -1.86 -12.37 7.52
N GLU A 58 -1.90 -11.14 7.04
CA GLU A 58 -0.77 -10.51 6.34
C GLU A 58 0.17 -9.73 7.27
N ALA A 59 -0.35 -9.14 8.35
CA ALA A 59 0.44 -8.17 9.12
C ALA A 59 0.16 -8.15 10.64
N ARG A 60 -0.47 -9.17 11.25
CA ARG A 60 -0.91 -9.12 12.65
C ARG A 60 0.19 -8.74 13.66
N ASP A 61 1.43 -9.10 13.39
CA ASP A 61 2.61 -8.89 14.24
C ASP A 61 3.41 -7.63 13.87
N GLN A 62 3.01 -6.91 12.82
CA GLN A 62 3.72 -5.73 12.33
C GLN A 62 3.21 -4.39 12.89
N GLY A 63 2.27 -4.45 13.83
CA GLY A 63 1.69 -3.28 14.48
C GLY A 63 0.88 -2.39 13.53
N THR A 64 0.47 -1.22 14.02
CA THR A 64 -0.47 -0.34 13.31
C THR A 64 0.03 0.17 11.97
N GLN A 65 1.33 0.32 11.77
CA GLN A 65 1.89 0.76 10.49
C GLN A 65 1.75 -0.33 9.41
N GLY A 66 2.05 -1.58 9.74
CA GLY A 66 1.83 -2.71 8.84
C GLY A 66 0.34 -2.91 8.53
N TRP A 67 -0.52 -2.79 9.54
CA TRP A 67 -1.98 -2.87 9.37
C TRP A 67 -2.49 -1.78 8.42
N LEU A 68 -2.00 -0.55 8.59
CA LEU A 68 -2.36 0.58 7.75
C LEU A 68 -1.95 0.35 6.29
N ALA A 69 -0.73 -0.15 6.08
CA ALA A 69 -0.22 -0.42 4.74
C ALA A 69 -1.04 -1.51 4.02
N VAL A 70 -1.36 -2.64 4.69
CA VAL A 70 -2.20 -3.70 4.11
C VAL A 70 -3.61 -3.19 3.84
N ALA A 71 -4.19 -2.39 4.76
CA ALA A 71 -5.51 -1.81 4.58
C ALA A 71 -5.55 -0.89 3.35
N PHE A 72 -4.54 -0.02 3.18
CA PHE A 72 -4.48 0.86 2.02
C PHE A 72 -4.30 0.11 0.70
N VAL A 73 -3.45 -0.93 0.62
CA VAL A 73 -3.37 -1.74 -0.60
C VAL A 73 -4.72 -2.36 -0.95
N THR A 74 -5.48 -2.83 0.04
CA THR A 74 -6.82 -3.37 -0.19
C THR A 74 -7.75 -2.30 -0.77
N ILE A 75 -7.78 -1.09 -0.21
CA ILE A 75 -8.57 0.04 -0.73
C ILE A 75 -8.09 0.49 -2.09
N ASN A 76 -6.78 0.60 -2.32
CA ASN A 76 -6.21 0.98 -3.61
C ASN A 76 -6.64 0.02 -4.72
N ARG A 77 -6.71 -1.28 -4.43
CA ARG A 77 -7.25 -2.29 -5.37
C ARG A 77 -8.72 -2.08 -5.65
N VAL A 78 -9.56 -1.86 -4.63
CA VAL A 78 -11.00 -1.57 -4.84
C VAL A 78 -11.20 -0.35 -5.76
N ILE A 79 -10.32 0.64 -5.66
CA ILE A 79 -10.39 1.86 -6.48
C ILE A 79 -9.90 1.62 -7.91
N ASP A 80 -8.90 0.75 -8.09
CA ASP A 80 -8.29 0.49 -9.39
C ASP A 80 -9.21 -0.40 -10.25
N PRO A 81 -9.55 0.01 -11.49
CA PRO A 81 -10.50 -0.71 -12.34
C PRO A 81 -10.04 -2.10 -12.80
N ARG A 82 -8.80 -2.48 -12.52
CA ARG A 82 -8.24 -3.81 -12.82
C ARG A 82 -8.58 -4.85 -11.77
N PHE A 83 -9.09 -4.43 -10.62
CA PHE A 83 -9.45 -5.27 -9.49
C PHE A 83 -10.96 -5.23 -9.23
N PRO A 84 -11.49 -6.19 -8.45
CA PRO A 84 -12.87 -6.15 -7.98
C PRO A 84 -13.19 -4.85 -7.25
N ASP A 85 -14.47 -4.50 -7.20
CA ASP A 85 -14.91 -3.20 -6.68
C ASP A 85 -15.43 -3.24 -5.24
N SER A 86 -15.23 -4.35 -4.54
CA SER A 86 -15.52 -4.47 -3.13
C SER A 86 -14.35 -5.05 -2.32
N ILE A 87 -14.26 -4.69 -1.05
CA ILE A 87 -13.20 -5.17 -0.15
C ILE A 87 -13.19 -6.70 -0.08
N CYS A 88 -14.36 -7.31 0.10
CA CYS A 88 -14.43 -8.76 0.21
C CYS A 88 -14.02 -9.46 -1.08
N GLU A 89 -14.46 -8.95 -2.24
CA GLU A 89 -14.06 -9.54 -3.52
C GLU A 89 -12.55 -9.39 -3.78
N VAL A 90 -11.95 -8.25 -3.43
CA VAL A 90 -10.49 -8.06 -3.50
C VAL A 90 -9.76 -9.04 -2.59
N VAL A 91 -10.24 -9.22 -1.36
CA VAL A 91 -9.60 -10.13 -0.37
C VAL A 91 -9.72 -11.59 -0.79
N TRP A 92 -10.87 -11.98 -1.33
CA TRP A 92 -11.14 -13.36 -1.74
C TRP A 92 -10.85 -13.64 -3.21
N GLU A 93 -10.27 -12.67 -3.94
CA GLU A 93 -9.87 -12.89 -5.32
C GLU A 93 -8.84 -14.03 -5.40
N PRO A 94 -9.03 -15.01 -6.31
CA PRO A 94 -8.13 -16.16 -6.40
C PRO A 94 -6.67 -15.75 -6.59
N LYS A 95 -5.78 -16.26 -5.75
CA LYS A 95 -4.31 -16.04 -5.77
C LYS A 95 -3.83 -14.63 -5.37
N GLN A 96 -4.70 -13.76 -4.87
CA GLN A 96 -4.28 -12.45 -4.38
C GLN A 96 -3.58 -12.53 -3.03
N PHE A 97 -4.14 -13.29 -2.11
CA PHE A 97 -3.57 -13.52 -0.80
C PHE A 97 -3.37 -15.01 -0.54
N SER A 98 -2.17 -15.41 -0.12
CA SER A 98 -1.79 -16.82 0.00
C SER A 98 -2.63 -17.56 1.04
N TRP A 99 -3.03 -16.90 2.11
CA TRP A 99 -3.79 -17.48 3.20
C TRP A 99 -5.21 -17.92 2.79
N THR A 100 -5.80 -17.32 1.74
CA THR A 100 -7.17 -17.67 1.27
C THR A 100 -7.23 -19.03 0.57
N HIS A 101 -6.08 -19.66 0.27
CA HIS A 101 -6.00 -20.93 -0.46
C HIS A 101 -4.86 -21.84 0.02
N ASP A 102 -4.34 -21.63 1.23
CA ASP A 102 -3.26 -22.46 1.81
C ASP A 102 -3.77 -23.76 2.47
N GLY A 103 -5.10 -23.96 2.47
CA GLY A 103 -5.75 -25.14 3.03
C GLY A 103 -5.86 -25.14 4.56
N LYS A 104 -5.54 -24.00 5.22
CA LYS A 104 -5.73 -23.82 6.65
C LYS A 104 -7.06 -23.10 6.93
N SER A 105 -7.39 -22.97 8.22
CA SER A 105 -8.56 -22.19 8.62
C SER A 105 -8.31 -20.70 8.42
N ASP A 106 -9.20 -20.04 7.69
CA ASP A 106 -9.18 -18.59 7.48
C ASP A 106 -9.63 -17.84 8.75
N VAL A 107 -10.34 -18.53 9.65
CA VAL A 107 -10.81 -17.96 10.90
C VAL A 107 -9.68 -17.95 11.94
N PRO A 108 -9.35 -16.77 12.53
CA PRO A 108 -8.35 -16.65 13.58
C PRO A 108 -8.64 -17.57 14.77
N ASN A 109 -7.61 -18.26 15.26
CA ASN A 109 -7.77 -19.12 16.43
C ASN A 109 -7.79 -18.29 17.73
N VAL A 110 -8.93 -17.72 18.03
CA VAL A 110 -9.14 -16.86 19.21
C VAL A 110 -9.12 -17.60 20.56
N SER A 111 -8.91 -18.93 20.58
CA SER A 111 -8.68 -19.67 21.83
C SER A 111 -7.28 -19.41 22.40
N LYS A 112 -6.33 -18.97 21.58
CA LYS A 112 -4.96 -18.64 21.98
C LYS A 112 -4.84 -17.15 22.31
N TYR A 113 -4.23 -16.82 23.44
CA TYR A 113 -4.15 -15.43 23.91
C TYR A 113 -3.53 -14.45 22.91
N PRO A 114 -2.37 -14.69 22.26
CA PRO A 114 -1.81 -13.70 21.34
C PRO A 114 -2.76 -13.41 20.16
N ASP A 115 -3.34 -14.44 19.57
CA ASP A 115 -4.20 -14.33 18.39
C ASP A 115 -5.53 -13.67 18.75
N LYS A 116 -6.12 -14.02 19.89
CA LYS A 116 -7.35 -13.37 20.38
C LYS A 116 -7.17 -11.87 20.53
N LYS A 117 -6.11 -11.45 21.20
CA LYS A 117 -5.83 -10.02 21.45
C LYS A 117 -5.55 -9.28 20.14
N ALA A 118 -4.73 -9.85 19.28
CA ALA A 118 -4.44 -9.27 17.96
C ALA A 118 -5.72 -9.11 17.13
N TRP A 119 -6.58 -10.14 17.10
CA TRP A 119 -7.84 -10.11 16.38
C TRP A 119 -8.80 -9.02 16.88
N GLU A 120 -8.93 -8.86 18.19
CA GLU A 120 -9.76 -7.80 18.79
C GLU A 120 -9.27 -6.39 18.39
N TYR A 121 -7.95 -6.14 18.47
CA TYR A 121 -7.38 -4.87 18.08
C TYR A 121 -7.47 -4.61 16.59
N ILE A 122 -7.24 -5.61 15.75
CA ILE A 122 -7.33 -5.47 14.30
C ILE A 122 -8.76 -5.16 13.86
N LYS A 123 -9.76 -5.77 14.47
CA LYS A 123 -11.17 -5.42 14.20
C LYS A 123 -11.49 -3.98 14.55
N GLU A 124 -11.06 -3.51 15.71
CA GLU A 124 -11.27 -2.14 16.13
C GLU A 124 -10.52 -1.15 15.21
N PHE A 125 -9.27 -1.47 14.85
CA PHE A 125 -8.51 -0.73 13.87
C PHE A 125 -9.23 -0.68 12.51
N SER A 126 -9.69 -1.81 12.00
CA SER A 126 -10.37 -1.90 10.69
C SER A 126 -11.62 -1.05 10.66
N LYS A 127 -12.39 -1.04 11.75
CA LYS A 127 -13.58 -0.16 11.89
C LYS A 127 -13.17 1.32 11.79
N GLY A 128 -12.23 1.75 12.64
CA GLY A 128 -11.77 3.15 12.63
C GLY A 128 -11.14 3.55 11.30
N PHE A 129 -10.44 2.63 10.64
CA PHE A 129 -9.87 2.85 9.31
C PHE A 129 -10.97 3.06 8.26
N LEU A 130 -11.98 2.19 8.18
CA LEU A 130 -13.07 2.31 7.20
C LEU A 130 -13.88 3.60 7.38
N GLU A 131 -14.02 4.08 8.60
CA GLU A 131 -14.69 5.34 8.89
C GLU A 131 -13.87 6.58 8.47
N ASN A 132 -12.52 6.46 8.45
CA ASN A 132 -11.63 7.64 8.37
C ASN A 132 -10.58 7.61 7.25
N PHE A 133 -10.43 6.52 6.49
CA PHE A 133 -9.30 6.33 5.55
C PHE A 133 -9.11 7.48 4.54
N ARG A 134 -10.16 8.23 4.23
CA ARG A 134 -10.12 9.41 3.35
C ARG A 134 -9.31 10.58 3.93
N HIS A 135 -9.11 10.59 5.23
CA HIS A 135 -8.40 11.63 5.98
C HIS A 135 -7.03 11.16 6.46
N ILE A 136 -6.65 9.93 6.12
CA ILE A 136 -5.38 9.32 6.51
C ILE A 136 -4.49 9.29 5.26
N GLU A 137 -3.25 9.73 5.41
CA GLU A 137 -2.25 9.63 4.33
C GLU A 137 -1.91 8.16 4.06
N ASP A 138 -1.94 7.76 2.79
CA ASP A 138 -1.57 6.42 2.37
C ASP A 138 -0.05 6.20 2.44
N PRO A 139 0.45 5.41 3.40
CA PRO A 139 1.88 5.15 3.55
C PRO A 139 2.45 4.33 2.40
N THR A 140 1.58 3.65 1.62
CA THR A 140 1.98 2.83 0.48
C THR A 140 2.09 3.61 -0.83
N LYS A 141 1.71 4.90 -0.83
CA LYS A 141 1.77 5.79 -2.02
C LYS A 141 0.96 5.26 -3.21
N GLY A 142 -0.19 4.67 -2.95
CA GLY A 142 -1.06 4.11 -4.00
C GLY A 142 -0.60 2.74 -4.51
N SER A 143 0.20 2.01 -3.76
CA SER A 143 0.68 0.69 -4.17
C SER A 143 -0.45 -0.33 -4.27
N LEU A 144 -0.32 -1.22 -5.26
CA LEU A 144 -1.26 -2.31 -5.53
C LEU A 144 -0.65 -3.68 -5.27
N TYR A 145 0.68 -3.75 -5.14
CA TYR A 145 1.44 -4.98 -4.96
C TYR A 145 2.43 -4.81 -3.82
N TYR A 146 2.64 -5.89 -3.10
CA TYR A 146 3.68 -5.96 -2.09
C TYR A 146 4.13 -7.40 -1.87
N HIS A 147 5.28 -7.58 -1.27
CA HIS A 147 5.75 -8.86 -0.75
C HIS A 147 6.59 -8.65 0.50
N ASN A 148 6.69 -9.69 1.32
CA ASN A 148 7.62 -9.70 2.45
C ASN A 148 9.07 -9.73 1.91
N PHE A 149 9.98 -8.97 2.51
CA PHE A 149 11.38 -8.88 2.05
C PHE A 149 12.14 -10.22 2.13
N SER A 150 11.60 -11.23 2.83
CA SER A 150 12.16 -12.59 2.85
C SER A 150 11.92 -13.40 1.58
N VAL A 151 11.08 -12.92 0.67
CA VAL A 151 10.76 -13.59 -0.61
C VAL A 151 11.11 -12.68 -1.79
N GLU A 152 11.40 -13.30 -2.94
CA GLU A 152 11.74 -12.61 -4.18
C GLU A 152 10.82 -13.07 -5.31
N PRO A 153 9.60 -12.50 -5.42
CA PRO A 153 8.69 -12.90 -6.48
C PRO A 153 9.21 -12.43 -7.85
N SER A 154 9.02 -13.25 -8.87
CA SER A 154 9.53 -12.98 -10.22
C SER A 154 8.94 -11.72 -10.87
N TRP A 155 7.77 -11.29 -10.44
CA TRP A 155 7.10 -10.09 -10.94
C TRP A 155 7.66 -8.77 -10.38
N ARG A 156 8.46 -8.80 -9.30
CA ARG A 156 8.92 -7.57 -8.62
C ARG A 156 9.69 -6.60 -9.54
N ASP A 157 10.44 -7.16 -10.50
CA ASP A 157 11.27 -6.36 -11.42
C ASP A 157 10.44 -5.66 -12.52
N ASP A 158 9.14 -6.00 -12.63
CA ASP A 158 8.20 -5.35 -13.55
C ASP A 158 7.60 -4.06 -12.96
N PHE A 159 7.78 -3.82 -11.66
CA PHE A 159 7.20 -2.71 -10.93
C PHE A 159 8.27 -1.82 -10.28
N GLU A 160 7.89 -0.60 -9.93
CA GLU A 160 8.76 0.33 -9.20
C GLU A 160 8.49 0.23 -7.70
N VAL A 161 9.56 0.16 -6.90
CA VAL A 161 9.46 0.24 -5.45
C VAL A 161 8.96 1.64 -5.06
N ALA A 162 7.83 1.70 -4.38
CA ALA A 162 7.25 2.93 -3.88
C ALA A 162 7.72 3.26 -2.46
N THR A 163 7.73 2.25 -1.60
CA THR A 163 8.09 2.40 -0.19
C THR A 163 8.30 1.04 0.48
N GLU A 164 8.84 1.08 1.68
CA GLU A 164 8.94 -0.06 2.59
C GLU A 164 8.21 0.28 3.89
N VAL A 165 7.38 -0.64 4.39
CA VAL A 165 6.69 -0.50 5.68
C VAL A 165 6.70 -1.84 6.40
N GLY A 166 7.21 -1.87 7.62
CA GLY A 166 7.40 -3.11 8.38
C GLY A 166 8.30 -4.08 7.62
N GLU A 167 7.83 -5.29 7.41
CA GLU A 167 8.54 -6.34 6.67
C GLU A 167 8.14 -6.44 5.20
N HIS A 168 7.44 -5.43 4.67
CA HIS A 168 6.93 -5.45 3.30
C HIS A 168 7.55 -4.36 2.43
N ILE A 169 7.81 -4.72 1.16
CA ILE A 169 8.18 -3.80 0.08
C ILE A 169 6.96 -3.60 -0.79
N PHE A 170 6.59 -2.35 -1.03
CA PHE A 170 5.39 -1.93 -1.77
C PHE A 170 5.75 -1.39 -3.13
N TYR A 171 4.90 -1.73 -4.13
CA TYR A 171 5.18 -1.46 -5.53
C TYR A 171 4.02 -0.73 -6.21
N ILE A 172 4.39 0.21 -7.10
CA ILE A 172 3.48 0.92 -7.99
C ILE A 172 3.73 0.53 -9.44
N ASN A 173 2.66 0.55 -10.25
CA ASN A 173 2.76 0.37 -11.69
C ASN A 173 2.75 1.75 -12.36
N ARG A 174 3.90 2.24 -12.79
CA ARG A 174 4.01 3.49 -13.56
C ARG A 174 3.88 3.25 -15.06
N GLY A 175 2.78 2.64 -15.51
CA GLY A 175 2.34 2.76 -16.90
C GLY A 175 3.03 1.87 -17.93
N LYS A 176 3.50 0.67 -17.58
CA LYS A 176 3.92 -0.32 -18.58
C LYS A 176 2.76 -1.05 -19.29
N TYR A 177 1.52 -0.85 -18.82
CA TYR A 177 0.34 -1.43 -19.44
C TYR A 177 -0.60 -0.30 -19.91
N ARG A 178 -0.37 0.13 -21.15
CA ARG A 178 -1.37 0.82 -21.97
C ARG A 178 -2.12 -0.22 -22.79
#